data_5a5099075aa6cce8ca95871051e1dde9
#
_entry.id   5a5099075aa6cce8ca95871051e1dde9
#
_cell.length_a   1.000
_cell.length_b   1.000
_cell.length_c   1.000
_cell.angle_alpha   90.00
_cell.angle_beta   90.00
_cell.angle_gamma   90.00
#
_symmetry.space_group_name_H-M   'P 1'
#
loop_
_entity.id
_entity.type
_entity.pdbx_description
1 polymer ?
#
loop_
_entity_poly.entity_id
_entity_poly.type
_entity_poly.pdbx_seq_one_letter_code
_entity_poly.pdbx_strand_id
1 'polypeptide(L)'
;FEKVQHKLPMLSLANAFNQNDLEEFIDRIKKYLNLDHREIIKFICEPKIDGLSINLNYENGILISASTRGDGKIGENVTSNVGNIIGIPKRLQGQSYPKQIEIRGEIFLNKKDFIKLNKKIDKKNKFSNPRNAAAGSLRQLNSNITKQRPLKFIAHGIGKCSKEYSTISNFFNDLHK
;
A
#
# COMPACT_ATOMS: atom_id res chain seq x y z
N PHE A 1 5.27 -18.91 1.89
CA PHE A 1 4.23 -18.21 1.10
C PHE A 1 4.48 -18.44 -0.38
N GLU A 2 3.39 -18.67 -1.12
CA GLU A 2 3.40 -18.74 -2.57
C GLU A 2 3.88 -17.41 -3.16
N LYS A 3 4.63 -17.46 -4.27
CA LYS A 3 5.10 -16.26 -4.97
C LYS A 3 4.05 -15.82 -5.99
N VAL A 4 3.82 -14.51 -6.06
CA VAL A 4 2.86 -13.87 -6.96
C VAL A 4 3.57 -12.83 -7.79
N GLN A 5 3.47 -12.93 -9.12
CA GLN A 5 3.98 -11.92 -10.03
C GLN A 5 3.00 -10.75 -10.13
N HIS A 6 3.51 -9.52 -9.96
CA HIS A 6 2.69 -8.32 -10.12
C HIS A 6 2.36 -8.06 -11.60
N LYS A 7 1.09 -7.73 -11.89
CA LYS A 7 0.67 -7.36 -13.25
C LYS A 7 1.33 -6.06 -13.74
N LEU A 8 1.56 -5.13 -12.81
CA LEU A 8 2.35 -3.92 -13.01
C LEU A 8 3.39 -3.83 -11.88
N PRO A 9 4.66 -3.46 -12.16
CA PRO A 9 5.68 -3.36 -11.13
C PRO A 9 5.27 -2.44 -9.98
N MET A 10 5.62 -2.82 -8.75
CA MET A 10 5.49 -1.98 -7.56
C MET A 10 6.82 -1.24 -7.33
N LEU A 11 6.94 -0.06 -7.93
CA LEU A 11 8.17 0.72 -7.89
C LEU A 11 8.47 1.25 -6.47
N SER A 12 9.74 1.50 -6.20
CA SER A 12 10.19 2.24 -5.02
C SER A 12 10.16 3.75 -5.29
N LEU A 13 10.12 4.54 -4.22
CA LEU A 13 10.18 5.99 -4.29
C LEU A 13 11.63 6.45 -4.09
N ALA A 14 12.06 7.46 -4.86
CA ALA A 14 13.27 8.20 -4.58
C ALA A 14 13.07 9.14 -3.37
N ASN A 15 14.16 9.56 -2.76
CA ASN A 15 14.14 10.53 -1.66
C ASN A 15 14.48 11.92 -2.20
N ALA A 16 13.88 12.94 -1.61
CA ALA A 16 14.30 14.34 -1.73
C ALA A 16 14.55 14.87 -0.31
N PHE A 17 15.73 15.40 -0.06
CA PHE A 17 16.16 15.85 1.27
C PHE A 17 16.18 17.37 1.40
N ASN A 18 16.13 18.07 0.28
CA ASN A 18 16.19 19.52 0.20
C ASN A 18 15.39 20.03 -1.00
N GLN A 19 15.32 21.34 -1.14
CA GLN A 19 14.60 22.00 -2.22
C GLN A 19 15.17 21.68 -3.61
N ASN A 20 16.49 21.63 -3.75
CA ASN A 20 17.13 21.34 -5.02
C ASN A 20 16.75 19.93 -5.53
N ASP A 21 16.73 18.92 -4.65
CA ASP A 21 16.30 17.55 -5.02
C ASP A 21 14.87 17.55 -5.55
N LEU A 22 13.98 18.38 -4.98
CA LEU A 22 12.60 18.50 -5.43
C LEU A 22 12.51 19.22 -6.79
N GLU A 23 13.26 20.29 -7.00
CA GLU A 23 13.33 21.02 -8.27
C GLU A 23 13.85 20.11 -9.39
N GLU A 24 14.93 19.38 -9.16
CA GLU A 24 15.45 18.37 -10.08
C GLU A 24 14.43 17.27 -10.38
N PHE A 25 13.65 16.85 -9.41
CA PHE A 25 12.58 15.87 -9.61
C PHE A 25 11.49 16.42 -10.55
N ILE A 26 11.07 17.67 -10.35
CA ILE A 26 10.09 18.35 -11.20
C ILE A 26 10.62 18.50 -12.62
N ASP A 27 11.88 18.91 -12.78
CA ASP A 27 12.51 19.07 -14.08
C ASP A 27 12.62 17.74 -14.83
N ARG A 28 12.97 16.65 -14.15
CA ARG A 28 12.97 15.31 -14.74
C ARG A 28 11.57 14.89 -15.25
N ILE A 29 10.51 15.21 -14.49
CA ILE A 29 9.14 14.94 -14.94
C ILE A 29 8.80 15.74 -16.18
N LYS A 30 9.07 17.05 -16.18
CA LYS A 30 8.82 17.93 -17.34
C LYS A 30 9.57 17.44 -18.59
N LYS A 31 10.83 17.13 -18.45
CA LYS A 31 11.65 16.57 -19.52
C LYS A 31 11.12 15.23 -20.04
N TYR A 32 10.74 14.32 -19.15
CA TYR A 32 10.21 13.01 -19.52
C TYR A 32 8.88 13.10 -20.28
N LEU A 33 8.02 14.05 -19.88
CA LEU A 33 6.71 14.28 -20.48
C LEU A 33 6.74 15.28 -21.65
N ASN A 34 7.92 15.83 -22.02
CA ASN A 34 8.08 16.89 -23.00
C ASN A 34 7.20 18.13 -22.73
N LEU A 35 7.08 18.52 -21.46
CA LEU A 35 6.32 19.69 -21.05
C LEU A 35 7.15 20.98 -21.16
N ASP A 36 6.48 22.11 -21.45
CA ASP A 36 7.11 23.43 -21.37
C ASP A 36 7.52 23.75 -19.92
N HIS A 37 8.63 24.48 -19.73
CA HIS A 37 9.11 24.88 -18.40
C HIS A 37 8.07 25.67 -17.60
N ARG A 38 7.18 26.38 -18.26
CA ARG A 38 6.10 27.18 -17.65
C ARG A 38 4.88 26.36 -17.29
N GLU A 39 4.77 25.11 -17.74
CA GLU A 39 3.65 24.26 -17.38
C GLU A 39 3.65 23.93 -15.89
N ILE A 40 2.48 24.04 -15.27
CA ILE A 40 2.27 23.78 -13.84
C ILE A 40 1.89 22.30 -13.65
N ILE A 41 2.75 21.57 -12.95
CA ILE A 41 2.43 20.21 -12.52
C ILE A 41 1.75 20.29 -11.14
N LYS A 42 0.57 19.69 -11.02
CA LYS A 42 -0.15 19.58 -9.74
C LYS A 42 0.25 18.29 -9.03
N PHE A 43 0.57 18.40 -7.76
CA PHE A 43 0.94 17.28 -6.90
C PHE A 43 -0.08 17.07 -5.78
N ILE A 44 -0.22 15.83 -5.32
CA ILE A 44 -0.82 15.48 -4.04
C ILE A 44 0.31 15.17 -3.08
N CYS A 45 0.26 15.76 -1.88
CA CYS A 45 1.20 15.48 -0.81
C CYS A 45 0.52 14.60 0.24
N GLU A 46 1.15 13.49 0.59
CA GLU A 46 0.64 12.52 1.53
C GLU A 46 1.70 12.15 2.57
N PRO A 47 1.31 11.81 3.81
CA PRO A 47 2.25 11.23 4.77
C PRO A 47 2.80 9.91 4.23
N LYS A 48 4.13 9.75 4.22
CA LYS A 48 4.76 8.48 3.89
C LYS A 48 4.70 7.55 5.10
N ILE A 49 3.70 6.68 5.10
CA ILE A 49 3.52 5.70 6.17
C ILE A 49 4.63 4.66 6.13
N ASP A 50 5.16 4.33 7.30
CA ASP A 50 6.22 3.33 7.46
C ASP A 50 5.63 1.99 7.90
N GLY A 51 5.48 1.08 6.96
CA GLY A 51 4.90 -0.23 7.16
C GLY A 51 5.38 -1.25 6.13
N LEU A 52 4.47 -2.09 5.64
CA LEU A 52 4.72 -3.08 4.60
C LEU A 52 3.80 -2.83 3.40
N SER A 53 4.39 -2.57 2.24
CA SER A 53 3.64 -2.31 1.02
C SER A 53 2.93 -3.58 0.54
N ILE A 54 1.67 -3.42 0.15
CA ILE A 54 0.79 -4.49 -0.31
C ILE A 54 0.03 -4.08 -1.57
N ASN A 55 -0.27 -5.07 -2.40
CA ASN A 55 -1.18 -4.97 -3.53
C ASN A 55 -2.43 -5.81 -3.24
N LEU A 56 -3.62 -5.20 -3.31
CA LEU A 56 -4.92 -5.83 -3.14
C LEU A 56 -5.61 -5.92 -4.50
N ASN A 57 -5.90 -7.13 -4.97
CA ASN A 57 -6.61 -7.34 -6.24
C ASN A 57 -8.08 -7.62 -5.98
N TYR A 58 -8.94 -6.75 -6.50
CA TYR A 58 -10.39 -6.92 -6.47
C TYR A 58 -10.91 -7.22 -7.87
N GLU A 59 -11.83 -8.18 -7.97
CA GLU A 59 -12.59 -8.52 -9.18
C GLU A 59 -14.08 -8.50 -8.88
N ASN A 60 -14.84 -7.75 -9.66
CA ASN A 60 -16.27 -7.53 -9.43
C ASN A 60 -16.58 -7.11 -7.98
N GLY A 61 -15.72 -6.27 -7.42
CA GLY A 61 -15.80 -5.75 -6.06
C GLY A 61 -15.39 -6.74 -4.96
N ILE A 62 -14.99 -7.97 -5.27
CA ILE A 62 -14.58 -8.99 -4.30
C ILE A 62 -13.06 -9.03 -4.23
N LEU A 63 -12.50 -9.06 -3.01
CA LEU A 63 -11.07 -9.26 -2.80
C LEU A 63 -10.69 -10.70 -3.18
N ILE A 64 -9.94 -10.84 -4.27
CA ILE A 64 -9.52 -12.14 -4.81
C ILE A 64 -8.15 -12.53 -4.29
N SER A 65 -7.22 -11.57 -4.25
CA SER A 65 -5.86 -11.84 -3.78
C SER A 65 -5.20 -10.62 -3.19
N ALA A 66 -4.22 -10.88 -2.31
CA ALA A 66 -3.35 -9.87 -1.74
C ALA A 66 -1.90 -10.35 -1.77
N SER A 67 -0.98 -9.49 -2.15
CA SER A 67 0.44 -9.82 -2.21
C SER A 67 1.32 -8.70 -1.66
N THR A 68 2.42 -9.05 -1.00
CA THR A 68 3.44 -8.07 -0.60
C THR A 68 4.15 -7.52 -1.82
N ARG A 69 4.80 -6.35 -1.70
CA ARG A 69 5.59 -5.79 -2.80
C ARG A 69 6.72 -6.71 -3.24
N GLY A 70 7.39 -7.41 -2.30
CA GLY A 70 8.59 -8.18 -2.58
C GLY A 70 9.69 -7.31 -3.17
N ASP A 71 10.29 -7.77 -4.28
CA ASP A 71 11.32 -7.04 -5.04
C ASP A 71 10.71 -6.00 -6.03
N GLY A 72 9.39 -5.86 -6.03
CA GLY A 72 8.65 -4.99 -6.94
C GLY A 72 8.10 -5.70 -8.17
N LYS A 73 8.59 -6.87 -8.51
CA LYS A 73 8.08 -7.73 -9.60
C LYS A 73 7.37 -8.96 -9.06
N ILE A 74 7.90 -9.54 -7.99
CA ILE A 74 7.38 -10.75 -7.37
C ILE A 74 7.21 -10.50 -5.87
N GLY A 75 5.99 -10.73 -5.37
CA GLY A 75 5.63 -10.65 -3.95
C GLY A 75 5.27 -12.00 -3.36
N GLU A 76 4.86 -12.00 -2.10
CA GLU A 76 4.35 -13.17 -1.37
C GLU A 76 2.83 -13.08 -1.27
N ASN A 77 2.12 -14.18 -1.55
CA ASN A 77 0.68 -14.29 -1.38
C ASN A 77 0.32 -14.24 0.12
N VAL A 78 -0.39 -13.20 0.53
CA VAL A 78 -0.84 -12.99 1.92
C VAL A 78 -2.36 -12.86 2.02
N THR A 79 -3.08 -13.38 1.03
CA THR A 79 -4.55 -13.26 0.92
C THR A 79 -5.27 -13.73 2.17
N SER A 80 -4.88 -14.88 2.73
CA SER A 80 -5.47 -15.42 3.96
C SER A 80 -5.23 -14.54 5.20
N ASN A 81 -4.20 -13.70 5.18
CA ASN A 81 -3.79 -12.88 6.31
C ASN A 81 -4.49 -11.53 6.33
N VAL A 82 -4.85 -10.97 5.16
CA VAL A 82 -5.38 -9.60 5.09
C VAL A 82 -6.86 -9.47 5.40
N GLY A 83 -7.63 -10.56 5.34
CA GLY A 83 -9.10 -10.53 5.41
C GLY A 83 -9.72 -10.00 6.71
N ASN A 84 -8.89 -9.67 7.72
CA ASN A 84 -9.33 -9.12 9.00
C ASN A 84 -8.59 -7.83 9.37
N ILE A 85 -7.84 -7.24 8.43
CA ILE A 85 -7.11 -5.98 8.68
C ILE A 85 -8.08 -4.80 8.53
N ILE A 86 -8.06 -3.90 9.52
CA ILE A 86 -8.88 -2.68 9.49
C ILE A 86 -8.50 -1.83 8.27
N GLY A 87 -9.51 -1.46 7.49
CA GLY A 87 -9.32 -0.69 6.24
C GLY A 87 -9.23 -1.55 4.98
N ILE A 88 -9.30 -2.90 5.08
CA ILE A 88 -9.36 -3.80 3.92
C ILE A 88 -10.73 -4.47 3.87
N PRO A 89 -11.67 -3.97 3.05
CA PRO A 89 -12.97 -4.61 2.89
C PRO A 89 -12.84 -5.88 2.06
N LYS A 90 -13.56 -6.94 2.43
CA LYS A 90 -13.66 -8.17 1.61
C LYS A 90 -14.45 -7.93 0.32
N ARG A 91 -15.34 -6.94 0.33
CA ARG A 91 -16.13 -6.48 -0.81
C ARG A 91 -16.13 -4.96 -0.83
N LEU A 92 -15.83 -4.38 -1.97
CA LEU A 92 -15.99 -2.95 -2.20
C LEU A 92 -17.48 -2.57 -2.10
N GLN A 93 -17.75 -1.40 -1.56
CA GLN A 93 -19.10 -0.86 -1.42
C GLN A 93 -19.43 0.05 -2.62
N GLY A 94 -20.71 0.43 -2.73
CA GLY A 94 -21.20 1.25 -3.85
C GLY A 94 -21.57 0.42 -5.09
N GLN A 95 -22.06 1.11 -6.13
CA GLN A 95 -22.56 0.48 -7.36
C GLN A 95 -21.66 0.67 -8.58
N SER A 96 -20.59 1.48 -8.46
CA SER A 96 -19.75 1.92 -9.59
C SER A 96 -18.28 1.55 -9.48
N TYR A 97 -17.95 0.48 -8.75
CA TYR A 97 -16.57 0.00 -8.69
C TYR A 97 -16.12 -0.64 -10.02
N PRO A 98 -14.84 -0.55 -10.38
CA PRO A 98 -14.28 -1.19 -11.56
C PRO A 98 -14.44 -2.71 -11.53
N LYS A 99 -14.62 -3.34 -12.71
CA LYS A 99 -14.65 -4.82 -12.81
C LYS A 99 -13.38 -5.46 -12.28
N GLN A 100 -12.24 -4.80 -12.50
CA GLN A 100 -10.95 -5.18 -11.93
C GLN A 100 -10.23 -3.93 -11.41
N ILE A 101 -9.69 -4.01 -10.19
CA ILE A 101 -8.86 -2.96 -9.63
C ILE A 101 -7.82 -3.54 -8.68
N GLU A 102 -6.59 -3.10 -8.83
CA GLU A 102 -5.51 -3.31 -7.87
C GLU A 102 -5.34 -2.04 -7.03
N ILE A 103 -5.57 -2.16 -5.73
CA ILE A 103 -5.37 -1.07 -4.77
C ILE A 103 -4.05 -1.31 -4.05
N ARG A 104 -3.16 -0.34 -4.16
CA ARG A 104 -1.85 -0.37 -3.49
C ARG A 104 -1.89 0.46 -2.23
N GLY A 105 -1.24 -0.04 -1.19
CA GLY A 105 -1.24 0.65 0.08
C GLY A 105 -0.18 0.10 1.03
N GLU A 106 -0.24 0.58 2.25
CA GLU A 106 0.69 0.21 3.31
C GLU A 106 -0.05 -0.41 4.48
N ILE A 107 0.38 -1.61 4.92
CA ILE A 107 -0.04 -2.20 6.18
C ILE A 107 0.91 -1.73 7.26
N PHE A 108 0.37 -1.21 8.34
CA PHE A 108 1.15 -0.59 9.42
C PHE A 108 0.56 -0.83 10.80
N LEU A 109 1.39 -0.60 11.83
CA LEU A 109 0.95 -0.38 13.20
C LEU A 109 1.24 1.05 13.62
N ASN A 110 0.28 1.70 14.29
CA ASN A 110 0.58 2.97 14.93
C ASN A 110 1.48 2.76 16.16
N LYS A 111 2.16 3.82 16.60
CA LYS A 111 3.10 3.77 17.74
C LYS A 111 2.45 3.23 19.03
N LYS A 112 1.19 3.63 19.32
CA LYS A 112 0.46 3.20 20.51
C LYS A 112 0.19 1.70 20.51
N ASP A 113 -0.24 1.16 19.39
CA ASP A 113 -0.53 -0.27 19.24
C ASP A 113 0.75 -1.11 19.23
N PHE A 114 1.82 -0.60 18.61
CA PHE A 114 3.15 -1.21 18.67
C PHE A 114 3.67 -1.36 20.11
N ILE A 115 3.57 -0.31 20.92
CA ILE A 115 3.99 -0.35 22.32
C ILE A 115 3.18 -1.39 23.12
N LYS A 116 1.83 -1.40 22.91
CA LYS A 116 0.95 -2.38 23.55
C LYS A 116 1.28 -3.81 23.15
N LEU A 117 1.55 -4.02 21.85
CA LEU A 117 1.92 -5.33 21.31
C LEU A 117 3.22 -5.83 21.95
N ASN A 118 4.27 -4.99 21.94
CA ASN A 118 5.58 -5.36 22.48
C ASN A 118 5.57 -5.60 24.01
N LYS A 119 4.64 -5.01 24.76
CA LYS A 119 4.46 -5.32 26.20
C LYS A 119 3.96 -6.75 26.45
N LYS A 120 3.25 -7.34 25.48
CA LYS A 120 2.69 -8.70 25.56
C LYS A 120 3.61 -9.78 25.01
N ILE A 121 4.73 -9.40 24.41
CA ILE A 121 5.68 -10.32 23.78
C ILE A 121 6.92 -10.46 24.69
N ASP A 122 7.43 -11.67 24.80
CA ASP A 122 8.64 -11.96 25.58
C ASP A 122 9.84 -11.13 25.10
N LYS A 123 10.71 -10.76 26.03
CA LYS A 123 11.87 -9.89 25.77
C LYS A 123 12.69 -10.30 24.54
N LYS A 124 12.87 -11.62 24.33
CA LYS A 124 13.66 -12.18 23.22
C LYS A 124 13.00 -12.02 21.85
N ASN A 125 11.68 -11.84 21.81
CA ASN A 125 10.88 -11.82 20.58
C ASN A 125 10.31 -10.44 20.25
N LYS A 126 10.70 -9.39 20.97
CA LYS A 126 10.22 -8.03 20.75
C LYS A 126 10.63 -7.50 19.39
N PHE A 127 9.71 -6.83 18.74
CA PHE A 127 9.98 -6.14 17.48
C PHE A 127 10.78 -4.85 17.74
N SER A 128 11.73 -4.57 16.88
CA SER A 128 12.61 -3.38 16.99
C SER A 128 11.88 -2.07 16.67
N ASN A 129 10.90 -2.09 15.77
CA ASN A 129 10.16 -0.92 15.32
C ASN A 129 8.76 -1.31 14.79
N PRO A 130 7.84 -0.33 14.62
CA PRO A 130 6.49 -0.57 14.10
C PRO A 130 6.45 -1.25 12.72
N ARG A 131 7.38 -0.92 11.82
CA ARG A 131 7.48 -1.52 10.49
C ARG A 131 7.77 -3.03 10.59
N ASN A 132 8.78 -3.41 11.38
CA ASN A 132 9.12 -4.82 11.57
C ASN A 132 7.99 -5.56 12.28
N ALA A 133 7.28 -4.91 13.20
CA ALA A 133 6.10 -5.48 13.85
C ALA A 133 4.95 -5.70 12.85
N ALA A 134 4.70 -4.77 11.93
CA ALA A 134 3.70 -4.93 10.88
C ALA A 134 4.07 -6.08 9.95
N ALA A 135 5.31 -6.10 9.44
CA ALA A 135 5.81 -7.15 8.54
C ALA A 135 5.75 -8.55 9.20
N GLY A 136 6.27 -8.68 10.42
CA GLY A 136 6.26 -9.94 11.16
C GLY A 136 4.84 -10.38 11.55
N SER A 137 3.91 -9.45 11.80
CA SER A 137 2.52 -9.76 12.11
C SER A 137 1.72 -10.17 10.87
N LEU A 138 2.01 -9.60 9.69
CA LEU A 138 1.35 -9.99 8.45
C LEU A 138 1.86 -11.34 7.94
N ARG A 139 3.17 -11.58 7.99
CA ARG A 139 3.82 -12.76 7.42
C ARG A 139 3.80 -13.95 8.39
N GLN A 140 2.60 -14.32 8.86
CA GLN A 140 2.36 -15.48 9.71
C GLN A 140 1.77 -16.64 8.90
N LEU A 141 2.32 -17.83 9.02
CA LEU A 141 1.75 -19.03 8.38
C LEU A 141 0.33 -19.33 8.90
N ASN A 142 0.12 -19.11 10.20
CA ASN A 142 -1.21 -19.16 10.81
C ASN A 142 -1.86 -17.77 10.79
N SER A 143 -2.83 -17.58 9.91
CA SER A 143 -3.55 -16.30 9.76
C SER A 143 -4.32 -15.87 11.02
N ASN A 144 -4.63 -16.79 11.95
CA ASN A 144 -5.25 -16.44 13.23
C ASN A 144 -4.32 -15.58 14.09
N ILE A 145 -3.00 -15.71 13.97
CA ILE A 145 -2.04 -14.83 14.65
C ILE A 145 -2.15 -13.42 14.08
N THR A 146 -2.19 -13.29 12.75
CA THR A 146 -2.37 -11.99 12.08
C THR A 146 -3.68 -11.32 12.50
N LYS A 147 -4.78 -12.09 12.61
CA LYS A 147 -6.10 -11.61 13.05
C LYS A 147 -6.08 -10.95 14.43
N GLN A 148 -5.20 -11.40 15.33
CA GLN A 148 -5.05 -10.85 16.68
C GLN A 148 -4.14 -9.61 16.74
N ARG A 149 -3.52 -9.24 15.63
CA ARG A 149 -2.63 -8.08 15.54
C ARG A 149 -3.41 -6.82 15.14
N PRO A 150 -3.14 -5.66 15.78
CA PRO A 150 -3.85 -4.43 15.48
C PRO A 150 -3.32 -3.75 14.21
N LEU A 151 -3.26 -4.52 13.12
CA LEU A 151 -2.83 -4.04 11.82
C LEU A 151 -3.87 -3.13 11.20
N LYS A 152 -3.40 -2.09 10.53
CA LYS A 152 -4.22 -1.14 9.77
C LYS A 152 -3.69 -1.03 8.35
N PHE A 153 -4.55 -0.62 7.44
CA PHE A 153 -4.22 -0.38 6.05
C PHE A 153 -4.57 1.05 5.66
N ILE A 154 -3.74 1.63 4.81
CA ILE A 154 -4.02 2.88 4.12
C ILE A 154 -3.67 2.72 2.64
N ALA A 155 -4.61 3.06 1.75
CA ALA A 155 -4.36 3.08 0.32
C ALA A 155 -3.52 4.31 -0.06
N HIS A 156 -2.55 4.14 -0.97
CA HIS A 156 -1.72 5.24 -1.48
C HIS A 156 -1.58 5.21 -3.00
N GLY A 157 -2.20 4.25 -3.69
CA GLY A 157 -2.08 4.20 -5.14
C GLY A 157 -2.89 3.08 -5.77
N ILE A 158 -2.80 3.04 -7.08
CA ILE A 158 -3.53 2.13 -7.94
C ILE A 158 -2.54 1.33 -8.80
N GLY A 159 -2.80 0.05 -8.99
CA GLY A 159 -2.13 -0.81 -9.95
C GLY A 159 -2.97 -0.97 -11.23
N LYS A 160 -3.10 -2.21 -11.73
CA LYS A 160 -3.96 -2.48 -12.89
C LYS A 160 -5.42 -2.20 -12.54
N CYS A 161 -6.11 -1.46 -13.42
CA CYS A 161 -7.52 -1.12 -13.27
C CYS A 161 -8.25 -1.18 -14.60
N SER A 162 -9.51 -1.64 -14.61
CA SER A 162 -10.39 -1.64 -15.78
C SER A 162 -11.08 -0.29 -16.04
N LYS A 163 -10.94 0.66 -15.11
CA LYS A 163 -11.40 2.04 -15.22
C LYS A 163 -10.19 2.96 -15.30
N GLU A 164 -10.21 3.92 -16.19
CA GLU A 164 -9.21 4.97 -16.25
C GLU A 164 -9.57 6.10 -15.28
N TYR A 165 -8.57 6.60 -14.58
CA TYR A 165 -8.67 7.77 -13.71
C TYR A 165 -7.79 8.88 -14.29
N SER A 166 -8.39 10.02 -14.60
CA SER A 166 -7.67 11.18 -15.13
C SER A 166 -6.69 11.80 -14.13
N THR A 167 -6.97 11.62 -12.82
CA THR A 167 -6.11 12.07 -11.73
C THR A 167 -6.14 11.08 -10.58
N ILE A 168 -5.09 11.05 -9.77
CA ILE A 168 -5.05 10.25 -8.55
C ILE A 168 -6.11 10.73 -7.52
N SER A 169 -6.47 12.04 -7.54
CA SER A 169 -7.56 12.57 -6.72
C SER A 169 -8.89 11.91 -7.04
N ASN A 170 -9.18 11.65 -8.31
CA ASN A 170 -10.42 10.99 -8.72
C ASN A 170 -10.47 9.55 -8.23
N PHE A 171 -9.33 8.85 -8.22
CA PHE A 171 -9.23 7.52 -7.62
C PHE A 171 -9.52 7.55 -6.11
N PHE A 172 -8.90 8.46 -5.35
CA PHE A 172 -9.16 8.58 -3.91
C PHE A 172 -10.61 8.96 -3.60
N ASN A 173 -11.21 9.83 -4.40
CA ASN A 173 -12.62 10.18 -4.23
C ASN A 173 -13.54 8.97 -4.44
N ASP A 174 -13.19 8.04 -5.33
CA ASP A 174 -13.95 6.81 -5.52
C ASP A 174 -13.74 5.81 -4.38
N LEU A 175 -12.56 5.78 -3.74
CA LEU A 175 -12.31 4.92 -2.57
C LEU A 175 -13.11 5.32 -1.33
N HIS A 176 -13.61 6.55 -1.26
CA HIS A 176 -14.41 7.07 -0.13
C HIS A 176 -15.91 6.91 -0.31
N LYS A 177 -16.37 6.39 -1.44
CA LYS A 177 -17.79 6.09 -1.73
C LYS A 177 -18.16 4.68 -1.34
#